data_317fe1986096f3d4ed3deec78df9dbf8
#
_entry.id   317fe1986096f3d4ed3deec78df9dbf8
#
_cell.length_a   1.000
_cell.length_b   1.000
_cell.length_c   1.000
_cell.angle_alpha   90.00
_cell.angle_beta   90.00
_cell.angle_gamma   90.00
#
_symmetry.space_group_name_H-M   'P 1'
#
loop_
_entity.id
_entity.type
_entity.pdbx_description
1 polymer ?
#
loop_
_entity_poly.entity_id
_entity_poly.type
_entity_poly.pdbx_seq_one_letter_code
_entity_poly.pdbx_strand_id
1 'polypeptide(L)'
;YNQALMDLGATICTPQAPDCPVCPLTTTCQARDLGLQTQRPVLMPRPALPHITVTAAIIQRDSQVLITQRPPHGLLGGLWEFPGGKLQEGETLPDCLQREIREELDVTVEVGSQAGVYRHAYTHFRLTLHAFFCRLLSGEPRPLQVAALRWVQPAELGTYPMGKVDRQIALSLLKT
;
A
#
# COMPACT_ATOMS: atom_id res chain seq x y z
N TYR A 1 -30.32 4.39 -19.37
CA TYR A 1 -30.27 2.93 -19.67
C TYR A 1 -29.30 2.22 -18.73
N ASN A 2 -28.00 2.60 -18.70
CA ASN A 2 -27.00 1.92 -17.88
C ASN A 2 -27.31 1.99 -16.38
N GLN A 3 -27.80 3.13 -15.88
CA GLN A 3 -28.20 3.28 -14.48
C GLN A 3 -29.32 2.29 -14.11
N ALA A 4 -30.34 2.15 -14.95
CA ALA A 4 -31.42 1.23 -14.69
C ALA A 4 -30.97 -0.26 -14.64
N LEU A 5 -29.97 -0.64 -15.46
CA LEU A 5 -29.39 -1.98 -15.39
C LEU A 5 -28.55 -2.18 -14.12
N MET A 6 -27.83 -1.16 -13.66
CA MET A 6 -27.11 -1.23 -12.39
C MET A 6 -28.08 -1.34 -11.21
N ASP A 7 -29.14 -0.56 -11.19
CA ASP A 7 -30.16 -0.61 -10.15
C ASP A 7 -30.87 -1.98 -10.14
N LEU A 8 -31.20 -2.51 -11.31
CA LEU A 8 -31.78 -3.86 -11.44
C LEU A 8 -30.85 -4.93 -10.87
N GLY A 9 -29.53 -4.85 -11.19
CA GLY A 9 -28.53 -5.79 -10.70
C GLY A 9 -28.24 -5.65 -9.20
N ALA A 10 -28.44 -4.47 -8.63
CA ALA A 10 -28.24 -4.22 -7.22
C ALA A 10 -29.44 -4.62 -6.34
N THR A 11 -30.67 -4.53 -6.88
CA THR A 11 -31.90 -4.66 -6.08
C THR A 11 -32.73 -5.89 -6.37
N ILE A 12 -32.78 -6.35 -7.62
CA ILE A 12 -33.68 -7.43 -8.06
C ILE A 12 -32.89 -8.62 -8.60
N CYS A 13 -32.00 -8.41 -9.58
CA CYS A 13 -31.22 -9.47 -10.22
C CYS A 13 -29.90 -9.72 -9.51
N THR A 14 -29.96 -10.04 -8.21
CA THR A 14 -28.77 -10.28 -7.43
C THR A 14 -28.14 -11.65 -7.72
N PRO A 15 -26.80 -11.82 -7.66
CA PRO A 15 -26.14 -13.07 -8.03
C PRO A 15 -26.53 -14.30 -7.19
N GLN A 16 -26.92 -14.10 -5.92
CA GLN A 16 -27.21 -15.20 -4.99
C GLN A 16 -28.71 -15.50 -4.85
N ALA A 17 -29.54 -14.47 -4.97
CA ALA A 17 -30.96 -14.59 -4.75
C ALA A 17 -31.74 -13.65 -5.70
N PRO A 18 -31.80 -13.93 -6.99
CA PRO A 18 -32.55 -13.10 -7.95
C PRO A 18 -34.05 -13.23 -7.73
N ASP A 19 -34.71 -12.07 -7.55
CA ASP A 19 -36.18 -12.01 -7.43
C ASP A 19 -36.84 -11.90 -8.80
N CYS A 20 -36.88 -13.03 -9.52
CA CYS A 20 -37.41 -13.10 -10.86
C CYS A 20 -38.92 -12.76 -11.00
N PRO A 21 -39.78 -13.06 -10.01
CA PRO A 21 -41.21 -12.72 -10.08
C PRO A 21 -41.49 -11.21 -10.22
N VAL A 22 -40.67 -10.36 -9.57
CA VAL A 22 -40.85 -8.90 -9.61
C VAL A 22 -39.96 -8.21 -10.65
N CYS A 23 -39.15 -8.99 -11.39
CA CYS A 23 -38.23 -8.44 -12.37
C CYS A 23 -38.97 -7.90 -13.61
N PRO A 24 -38.78 -6.62 -14.01
CA PRO A 24 -39.44 -6.05 -15.18
C PRO A 24 -39.03 -6.71 -16.51
N LEU A 25 -37.91 -7.46 -16.51
CA LEU A 25 -37.41 -8.19 -17.69
C LEU A 25 -37.80 -9.68 -17.69
N THR A 26 -38.70 -10.08 -16.81
CA THR A 26 -39.05 -11.49 -16.57
C THR A 26 -39.52 -12.23 -17.81
N THR A 27 -40.24 -11.54 -18.72
CA THR A 27 -40.81 -12.13 -19.95
C THR A 27 -39.80 -12.26 -21.10
N THR A 28 -38.65 -11.59 -21.00
CA THR A 28 -37.59 -11.59 -22.04
C THR A 28 -36.27 -12.16 -21.54
N CYS A 29 -36.26 -12.70 -20.32
CA CYS A 29 -35.04 -13.15 -19.66
C CYS A 29 -34.67 -14.59 -20.04
N GLN A 30 -33.72 -14.76 -20.94
CA GLN A 30 -33.20 -16.08 -21.34
C GLN A 30 -32.68 -16.92 -20.18
N ALA A 31 -31.99 -16.28 -19.20
CA ALA A 31 -31.46 -17.01 -18.04
C ALA A 31 -32.58 -17.64 -17.20
N ARG A 32 -33.75 -16.96 -17.08
CA ARG A 32 -34.91 -17.50 -16.40
C ARG A 32 -35.55 -18.64 -17.20
N ASP A 33 -35.73 -18.45 -18.49
CA ASP A 33 -36.36 -19.45 -19.37
C ASP A 33 -35.56 -20.77 -19.41
N LEU A 34 -34.24 -20.67 -19.28
CA LEU A 34 -33.33 -21.80 -19.24
C LEU A 34 -33.06 -22.33 -17.82
N GLY A 35 -33.64 -21.74 -16.78
CA GLY A 35 -33.37 -22.12 -15.38
C GLY A 35 -31.97 -21.82 -14.89
N LEU A 36 -31.25 -20.87 -15.52
CA LEU A 36 -29.84 -20.56 -15.25
C LEU A 36 -29.61 -19.32 -14.35
N GLN A 37 -30.69 -18.70 -13.86
CA GLN A 37 -30.58 -17.42 -13.12
C GLN A 37 -29.70 -17.49 -11.87
N THR A 38 -29.67 -18.63 -11.19
CA THR A 38 -28.80 -18.85 -10.02
C THR A 38 -27.35 -19.20 -10.39
N GLN A 39 -27.09 -19.48 -11.67
CA GLN A 39 -25.75 -19.77 -12.19
C GLN A 39 -25.15 -18.58 -12.96
N ARG A 40 -25.83 -17.44 -12.93
CA ARG A 40 -25.40 -16.21 -13.59
C ARG A 40 -25.29 -15.05 -12.58
N PRO A 41 -24.29 -14.16 -12.74
CA PRO A 41 -23.19 -14.23 -13.70
C PRO A 41 -22.25 -15.40 -13.42
N VAL A 42 -21.58 -15.92 -14.45
CA VAL A 42 -20.48 -16.86 -14.27
C VAL A 42 -19.31 -16.08 -13.64
N LEU A 43 -19.07 -16.29 -12.36
CA LEU A 43 -17.98 -15.63 -11.65
C LEU A 43 -16.65 -16.28 -12.06
N MET A 44 -15.84 -15.55 -12.79
CA MET A 44 -14.46 -15.98 -13.02
C MET A 44 -13.67 -15.85 -11.71
N PRO A 45 -12.84 -16.85 -11.37
CA PRO A 45 -11.96 -16.73 -10.22
C PRO A 45 -11.11 -15.46 -10.33
N ARG A 46 -11.17 -14.60 -9.33
CA ARG A 46 -10.26 -13.43 -9.30
C ARG A 46 -8.85 -13.95 -9.11
N PRO A 47 -7.88 -13.56 -9.96
CA PRO A 47 -6.48 -13.91 -9.74
C PRO A 47 -6.04 -13.42 -8.36
N ALA A 48 -5.20 -14.20 -7.70
CA ALA A 48 -4.63 -13.80 -6.42
C ALA A 48 -3.83 -12.50 -6.61
N LEU A 49 -4.06 -11.52 -5.73
CA LEU A 49 -3.32 -10.26 -5.79
C LEU A 49 -1.85 -10.54 -5.46
N PRO A 50 -0.90 -10.00 -6.23
CA PRO A 50 0.52 -10.07 -5.91
C PRO A 50 0.78 -9.55 -4.49
N HIS A 51 1.68 -10.19 -3.76
CA HIS A 51 2.12 -9.77 -2.45
C HIS A 51 3.51 -9.14 -2.56
N ILE A 52 3.66 -7.93 -2.09
CA ILE A 52 4.91 -7.17 -2.11
C ILE A 52 5.36 -6.96 -0.67
N THR A 53 6.60 -7.34 -0.38
CA THR A 53 7.25 -7.05 0.89
C THR A 53 8.18 -5.86 0.68
N VAL A 54 8.10 -4.88 1.58
CA VAL A 54 8.94 -3.69 1.57
C VAL A 54 9.53 -3.45 2.96
N THR A 55 10.64 -2.74 3.00
CA THR A 55 11.32 -2.30 4.23
C THR A 55 11.28 -0.79 4.32
N ALA A 56 11.30 -0.24 5.55
CA ALA A 56 11.41 1.18 5.81
C ALA A 56 12.36 1.44 6.99
N ALA A 57 13.22 2.45 6.87
CA ALA A 57 14.17 2.85 7.91
C ALA A 57 13.64 4.05 8.70
N ILE A 58 13.54 3.91 9.99
CA ILE A 58 13.39 5.01 10.93
C ILE A 58 14.79 5.43 11.37
N ILE A 59 15.43 6.30 10.57
CA ILE A 59 16.77 6.81 10.86
C ILE A 59 16.61 8.00 11.81
N GLN A 60 17.22 7.89 12.99
CA GLN A 60 17.16 8.91 14.03
C GLN A 60 18.49 9.63 14.18
N ARG A 61 18.43 10.96 14.35
CA ARG A 61 19.55 11.81 14.71
C ARG A 61 19.03 12.89 15.67
N ASP A 62 19.61 12.95 16.86
CA ASP A 62 19.11 13.79 17.94
C ASP A 62 17.64 13.45 18.25
N SER A 63 16.73 14.37 18.22
CA SER A 63 15.30 14.12 18.40
C SER A 63 14.50 14.10 17.09
N GLN A 64 15.21 14.04 15.95
CA GLN A 64 14.59 14.08 14.62
C GLN A 64 14.64 12.72 13.93
N VAL A 65 13.72 12.54 12.98
CA VAL A 65 13.68 11.39 12.07
C VAL A 65 13.83 11.85 10.63
N LEU A 66 14.50 11.04 9.82
CA LEU A 66 14.68 11.32 8.40
C LEU A 66 13.46 10.82 7.62
N ILE A 67 12.91 11.70 6.80
CA ILE A 67 11.89 11.36 5.80
C ILE A 67 12.35 11.78 4.41
N THR A 68 11.86 11.06 3.40
CA THR A 68 12.16 11.31 1.99
C THR A 68 10.90 11.60 1.21
N GLN A 69 11.03 12.33 0.12
CA GLN A 69 9.92 12.61 -0.79
C GLN A 69 10.08 11.79 -2.06
N ARG A 70 9.03 11.04 -2.42
CA ARG A 70 9.01 10.26 -3.65
C ARG A 70 9.11 11.16 -4.88
N PRO A 71 9.78 10.71 -5.94
CA PRO A 71 9.74 11.40 -7.23
C PRO A 71 8.29 11.68 -7.67
N PRO A 72 8.04 12.77 -8.43
CA PRO A 72 6.67 13.17 -8.78
C PRO A 72 5.94 12.15 -9.67
N HIS A 73 6.68 11.28 -10.35
CA HIS A 73 6.14 10.26 -11.23
C HIS A 73 6.11 8.89 -10.54
N GLY A 74 5.08 8.10 -10.82
CA GLY A 74 4.91 6.75 -10.27
C GLY A 74 3.88 6.65 -9.14
N LEU A 75 3.86 5.48 -8.49
CA LEU A 75 2.91 5.20 -7.41
C LEU A 75 3.19 6.10 -6.20
N LEU A 76 2.16 6.81 -5.73
CA LEU A 76 2.24 7.74 -4.59
C LEU A 76 3.26 8.87 -4.79
N GLY A 77 3.49 9.31 -6.05
CA GLY A 77 4.45 10.36 -6.39
C GLY A 77 4.21 11.65 -5.60
N GLY A 78 5.30 12.28 -5.13
CA GLY A 78 5.28 13.51 -4.34
C GLY A 78 4.91 13.34 -2.88
N LEU A 79 4.49 12.16 -2.42
CA LEU A 79 4.26 11.90 -1.01
C LEU A 79 5.58 11.70 -0.26
N TRP A 80 5.54 11.99 1.03
CA TRP A 80 6.64 11.72 1.96
C TRP A 80 6.51 10.31 2.53
N GLU A 81 7.65 9.70 2.80
CA GLU A 81 7.75 8.34 3.31
C GLU A 81 9.00 8.18 4.18
N PHE A 82 9.07 7.08 4.93
CA PHE A 82 10.33 6.63 5.52
C PHE A 82 11.15 5.94 4.43
N PRO A 83 12.46 6.29 4.28
CA PRO A 83 13.30 5.75 3.21
C PRO A 83 13.40 4.22 3.29
N GLY A 84 13.47 3.57 2.15
CA GLY A 84 13.52 2.13 2.02
C GLY A 84 12.83 1.64 0.75
N GLY A 85 12.73 0.31 0.58
CA GLY A 85 12.22 -0.18 -0.67
C GLY A 85 11.82 -1.64 -0.69
N LYS A 86 11.75 -2.19 -1.89
CA LYS A 86 11.18 -3.50 -2.15
C LYS A 86 12.22 -4.60 -1.93
N LEU A 87 11.83 -5.63 -1.14
CA LEU A 87 12.62 -6.84 -0.96
C LEU A 87 12.80 -7.55 -2.30
N GLN A 88 14.05 -7.87 -2.63
CA GLN A 88 14.41 -8.66 -3.80
C GLN A 88 14.57 -10.15 -3.43
N GLU A 89 14.55 -11.01 -4.43
CA GLU A 89 14.72 -12.44 -4.23
C GLU A 89 16.12 -12.75 -3.66
N GLY A 90 16.15 -13.55 -2.60
CA GLY A 90 17.39 -13.95 -1.92
C GLY A 90 17.90 -12.93 -0.88
N GLU A 91 17.30 -11.75 -0.74
CA GLU A 91 17.69 -10.79 0.28
C GLU A 91 17.04 -11.10 1.64
N THR A 92 17.74 -10.80 2.72
CA THR A 92 17.11 -10.61 4.05
C THR A 92 16.52 -9.21 4.16
N LEU A 93 15.58 -9.00 5.10
CA LEU A 93 15.00 -7.66 5.33
C LEU A 93 16.06 -6.60 5.69
N PRO A 94 17.06 -6.89 6.56
CA PRO A 94 18.15 -5.93 6.83
C PRO A 94 19.01 -5.63 5.61
N ASP A 95 19.37 -6.63 4.81
CA ASP A 95 20.21 -6.42 3.61
C ASP A 95 19.48 -5.54 2.58
N CYS A 96 18.20 -5.84 2.35
CA CYS A 96 17.34 -5.01 1.50
C CYS A 96 17.34 -3.55 1.98
N LEU A 97 17.12 -3.33 3.27
CA LEU A 97 17.05 -1.98 3.81
C LEU A 97 18.39 -1.24 3.68
N GLN A 98 19.52 -1.90 3.97
CA GLN A 98 20.86 -1.30 3.79
C GLN A 98 21.14 -0.96 2.32
N ARG A 99 20.75 -1.83 1.37
CA ARG A 99 20.91 -1.57 -0.07
C ARG A 99 20.09 -0.37 -0.50
N GLU A 100 18.79 -0.34 -0.17
CA GLU A 100 17.89 0.75 -0.55
C GLU A 100 18.36 2.10 0.04
N ILE A 101 18.75 2.15 1.30
CA ILE A 101 19.26 3.36 1.94
C ILE A 101 20.54 3.87 1.27
N ARG A 102 21.42 2.97 0.84
CA ARG A 102 22.63 3.35 0.09
C ARG A 102 22.28 3.89 -1.29
N GLU A 103 21.35 3.26 -1.99
CA GLU A 103 20.91 3.67 -3.34
C GLU A 103 20.16 5.02 -3.31
N GLU A 104 19.29 5.23 -2.33
CA GLU A 104 18.47 6.43 -2.23
C GLU A 104 19.20 7.64 -1.64
N LEU A 105 20.11 7.42 -0.67
CA LEU A 105 20.62 8.47 0.21
C LEU A 105 22.15 8.55 0.30
N ASP A 106 22.90 7.62 -0.29
CA ASP A 106 24.37 7.55 -0.25
C ASP A 106 24.93 7.44 1.19
N VAL A 107 24.25 6.75 2.07
CA VAL A 107 24.69 6.54 3.46
C VAL A 107 24.69 5.07 3.85
N THR A 108 25.46 4.76 4.89
CA THR A 108 25.46 3.42 5.51
C THR A 108 24.76 3.49 6.86
N VAL A 109 23.85 2.53 7.07
CA VAL A 109 23.10 2.39 8.31
C VAL A 109 23.32 1.04 8.95
N GLU A 110 23.26 1.01 10.28
CA GLU A 110 23.08 -0.21 11.06
C GLU A 110 21.58 -0.41 11.27
N VAL A 111 21.08 -1.56 10.84
CA VAL A 111 19.67 -1.95 11.04
C VAL A 111 19.52 -2.56 12.43
N GLY A 112 18.76 -1.90 13.27
CA GLY A 112 18.50 -2.30 14.65
C GLY A 112 17.19 -3.09 14.80
N SER A 113 16.48 -2.84 15.89
CA SER A 113 15.23 -3.54 16.20
C SER A 113 14.09 -3.19 15.23
N GLN A 114 13.24 -4.16 14.99
CA GLN A 114 12.03 -3.94 14.20
C GLN A 114 11.04 -3.09 15.00
N ALA A 115 10.66 -1.95 14.43
CA ALA A 115 9.69 -1.03 15.02
C ALA A 115 8.24 -1.49 14.83
N GLY A 116 7.98 -2.20 13.72
CA GLY A 116 6.64 -2.71 13.45
C GLY A 116 6.50 -3.37 12.09
N VAL A 117 5.33 -4.03 11.91
CA VAL A 117 4.92 -4.62 10.64
C VAL A 117 3.55 -4.06 10.27
N TYR A 118 3.45 -3.46 9.11
CA TYR A 118 2.26 -2.79 8.63
C TYR A 118 1.76 -3.44 7.35
N ARG A 119 0.45 -3.75 7.28
CA ARG A 119 -0.16 -4.40 6.12
C ARG A 119 -1.19 -3.50 5.49
N HIS A 120 -1.20 -3.47 4.17
CA HIS A 120 -2.22 -2.76 3.42
C HIS A 120 -2.57 -3.50 2.12
N ALA A 121 -3.84 -3.46 1.73
CA ALA A 121 -4.31 -3.97 0.45
C ALA A 121 -4.65 -2.80 -0.47
N TYR A 122 -3.95 -2.71 -1.58
CA TYR A 122 -4.29 -1.86 -2.70
C TYR A 122 -5.19 -2.62 -3.68
N THR A 123 -5.75 -1.94 -4.66
CA THR A 123 -6.63 -2.55 -5.67
C THR A 123 -5.93 -3.68 -6.45
N HIS A 124 -4.61 -3.55 -6.68
CA HIS A 124 -3.86 -4.43 -7.58
C HIS A 124 -2.80 -5.28 -6.87
N PHE A 125 -2.53 -5.04 -5.59
CA PHE A 125 -1.55 -5.81 -4.82
C PHE A 125 -1.78 -5.68 -3.31
N ARG A 126 -1.19 -6.61 -2.55
CA ARG A 126 -1.08 -6.55 -1.09
C ARG A 126 0.33 -6.15 -0.70
N LEU A 127 0.46 -5.32 0.31
CA LEU A 127 1.72 -4.83 0.84
C LEU A 127 1.92 -5.29 2.28
N THR A 128 3.14 -5.77 2.59
CA THR A 128 3.64 -5.86 3.96
C THR A 128 4.89 -5.01 4.07
N LEU A 129 4.86 -4.01 4.94
CA LEU A 129 5.99 -3.14 5.23
C LEU A 129 6.57 -3.51 6.59
N HIS A 130 7.88 -3.74 6.62
CA HIS A 130 8.67 -3.97 7.83
C HIS A 130 9.48 -2.70 8.14
N ALA A 131 9.14 -2.00 9.22
CA ALA A 131 9.88 -0.83 9.67
C ALA A 131 10.93 -1.20 10.72
N PHE A 132 12.12 -0.61 10.60
CA PHE A 132 13.24 -0.84 11.53
C PHE A 132 13.79 0.49 12.03
N PHE A 133 14.16 0.54 13.30
CA PHE A 133 15.02 1.60 13.80
C PHE A 133 16.41 1.42 13.23
N CYS A 134 16.97 2.51 12.70
CA CYS A 134 18.27 2.48 12.06
C CYS A 134 19.17 3.59 12.63
N ARG A 135 20.44 3.26 12.84
CA ARG A 135 21.47 4.19 13.23
C ARG A 135 22.35 4.53 12.03
N LEU A 136 22.56 5.81 11.78
CA LEU A 136 23.50 6.26 10.76
C LEU A 136 24.93 5.94 11.21
N LEU A 137 25.66 5.18 10.39
CA LEU A 137 27.06 4.82 10.65
C LEU A 137 28.04 5.79 9.97
N SER A 138 27.77 6.14 8.71
CA SER A 138 28.63 7.02 7.93
C SER A 138 27.88 7.71 6.80
N GLY A 139 28.41 8.83 6.37
CA GLY A 139 27.87 9.66 5.30
C GLY A 139 26.90 10.74 5.81
N GLU A 140 26.65 11.73 4.97
CA GLU A 140 25.57 12.70 5.16
C GLU A 140 24.51 12.43 4.10
N PRO A 141 23.23 12.21 4.47
CA PRO A 141 22.20 11.83 3.52
C PRO A 141 22.06 12.83 2.38
N ARG A 142 22.01 12.33 1.15
CA ARG A 142 21.83 13.10 -0.08
C ARG A 142 20.68 12.48 -0.90
N PRO A 143 19.83 13.29 -1.53
CA PRO A 143 18.75 12.77 -2.34
C PRO A 143 19.28 12.29 -3.70
N LEU A 144 19.57 10.98 -3.83
CA LEU A 144 20.03 10.38 -5.09
C LEU A 144 18.87 9.90 -5.95
N GLN A 145 17.97 9.09 -5.38
CA GLN A 145 16.81 8.55 -6.10
C GLN A 145 15.47 9.07 -5.55
N VAL A 146 15.50 9.98 -4.60
CA VAL A 146 14.34 10.65 -4.02
C VAL A 146 14.31 12.11 -4.43
N ALA A 147 13.15 12.74 -4.43
CA ALA A 147 13.00 14.15 -4.85
C ALA A 147 13.53 15.12 -3.81
N ALA A 148 13.41 14.79 -2.54
CA ALA A 148 13.89 15.59 -1.41
C ALA A 148 14.06 14.71 -0.17
N LEU A 149 14.76 15.23 0.84
CA LEU A 149 14.84 14.65 2.17
C LEU A 149 14.70 15.74 3.23
N ARG A 150 14.25 15.37 4.42
CA ARG A 150 14.14 16.27 5.56
C ARG A 150 14.35 15.52 6.89
N TRP A 151 15.04 16.20 7.80
CA TRP A 151 15.03 15.85 9.22
C TRP A 151 13.88 16.59 9.88
N VAL A 152 13.00 15.87 10.57
CA VAL A 152 11.77 16.41 11.15
C VAL A 152 11.55 15.87 12.55
N GLN A 153 10.95 16.68 13.41
CA GLN A 153 10.50 16.19 14.71
C GLN A 153 9.36 15.20 14.53
N PRO A 154 9.28 14.10 15.31
CA PRO A 154 8.16 13.17 15.24
C PRO A 154 6.78 13.85 15.32
N ALA A 155 6.64 14.90 16.12
CA ALA A 155 5.41 15.68 16.26
C ALA A 155 4.98 16.40 14.96
N GLU A 156 5.92 16.69 14.06
CA GLU A 156 5.66 17.37 12.78
C GLU A 156 5.25 16.41 11.66
N LEU A 157 5.46 15.10 11.83
CA LEU A 157 5.17 14.10 10.80
C LEU A 157 3.72 14.17 10.29
N GLY A 158 2.78 14.56 11.14
CA GLY A 158 1.37 14.73 10.78
C GLY A 158 1.10 15.82 9.75
N THR A 159 2.03 16.76 9.54
CA THR A 159 1.89 17.85 8.56
C THR A 159 2.34 17.45 7.16
N TYR A 160 3.05 16.33 7.02
CA TYR A 160 3.54 15.84 5.75
C TYR A 160 2.51 14.89 5.09
N PRO A 161 2.21 15.08 3.79
CA PRO A 161 1.35 14.15 3.07
C PRO A 161 2.08 12.82 2.89
N MET A 162 1.59 11.76 3.54
CA MET A 162 2.19 10.42 3.55
C MET A 162 1.21 9.37 3.08
N GLY A 163 1.75 8.26 2.55
CA GLY A 163 1.02 7.03 2.29
C GLY A 163 0.43 6.43 3.58
N LYS A 164 -0.55 5.52 3.44
CA LYS A 164 -1.27 4.98 4.61
C LYS A 164 -0.36 4.24 5.58
N VAL A 165 0.58 3.46 5.08
CA VAL A 165 1.51 2.68 5.92
C VAL A 165 2.54 3.57 6.60
N ASP A 166 3.08 4.58 5.92
CA ASP A 166 4.01 5.55 6.50
C ASP A 166 3.35 6.38 7.58
N ARG A 167 2.10 6.77 7.37
CA ARG A 167 1.30 7.45 8.39
C ARG A 167 1.10 6.60 9.65
N GLN A 168 0.98 5.27 9.51
CA GLN A 168 0.90 4.37 10.67
C GLN A 168 2.23 4.31 11.42
N ILE A 169 3.37 4.30 10.71
CA ILE A 169 4.71 4.42 11.34
C ILE A 169 4.80 5.75 12.10
N ALA A 170 4.47 6.86 11.44
CA ALA A 170 4.50 8.19 12.05
C ALA A 170 3.67 8.25 13.34
N LEU A 171 2.46 7.69 13.33
CA LEU A 171 1.60 7.63 14.52
C LEU A 171 2.17 6.74 15.63
N SER A 172 2.92 5.69 15.31
CA SER A 172 3.56 4.84 16.32
C SER A 172 4.70 5.57 17.05
N LEU A 173 5.44 6.43 16.34
CA LEU A 173 6.54 7.22 16.92
C LEU A 173 6.05 8.30 17.91
N LEU A 174 4.79 8.70 17.85
CA LEU A 174 4.21 9.66 18.80
C LEU A 174 3.79 9.03 20.13
N LYS A 175 3.78 7.70 20.21
CA LYS A 175 3.34 6.96 21.40
C LYS A 175 4.48 6.46 22.28
N THR A 176 5.71 6.63 21.79
CA THR A 176 6.95 6.23 22.46
C THR A 176 7.56 7.42 23.16
#